data_f67d6c6974ed946815c680e6e177583d
#
_entry.id   f67d6c6974ed946815c680e6e177583d
#
_cell.length_a   1.000
_cell.length_b   1.000
_cell.length_c   1.000
_cell.angle_alpha   90.00
_cell.angle_beta   90.00
_cell.angle_gamma   90.00
#
_symmetry.space_group_name_H-M   'P 1'
#
loop_
_entity.id
_entity.type
_entity.pdbx_description
1 polymer ?
#
loop_
_entity_poly.entity_id
_entity_poly.type
_entity_poly.pdbx_seq_one_letter_code
_entity_poly.pdbx_strand_id
1 'polypeptide(L)'
;LYASGIEFVRNTPQMTAASSIRQANQDGNFDFYLSLHSNAAPESDAGKYRGTDVYYYPGSINGKRAADIFADNLKAIYPLPDKVQTRTTTYLGEVTKTRFPAVLIEFAYHDNPEDAAWITNNIGTIARNVVLSLTEYFGIPFIEPQGTKNGVVNVTSGGLYLRNKPSVIADIKTTIP
;
A
#
# COMPACT_ATOMS: atom_id res chain seq x y z
N LEU A 1 1.68 -4.81 -6.88
CA LEU A 1 2.66 -5.36 -5.95
C LEU A 1 3.45 -6.50 -6.60
N TYR A 2 2.83 -7.62 -6.96
CA TYR A 2 3.52 -8.79 -7.52
C TYR A 2 4.32 -8.49 -8.79
N ALA A 3 3.82 -7.64 -9.70
CA ALA A 3 4.57 -7.26 -10.89
C ALA A 3 5.93 -6.64 -10.56
N SER A 4 5.99 -5.87 -9.48
CA SER A 4 7.22 -5.24 -8.98
C SER A 4 8.01 -6.12 -7.99
N GLY A 5 7.63 -7.39 -7.80
CA GLY A 5 8.35 -8.30 -6.90
C GLY A 5 8.03 -8.15 -5.41
N ILE A 6 6.97 -7.41 -5.05
CA ILE A 6 6.55 -7.26 -3.66
C ILE A 6 5.55 -8.35 -3.32
N GLU A 7 5.92 -9.22 -2.39
CA GLU A 7 5.00 -10.17 -1.76
C GLU A 7 4.25 -9.49 -0.62
N PHE A 8 3.01 -9.89 -0.39
CA PHE A 8 2.23 -9.32 0.69
C PHE A 8 1.24 -10.29 1.29
N VAL A 9 0.97 -10.09 2.55
CA VAL A 9 -0.16 -10.68 3.30
C VAL A 9 -1.10 -9.54 3.65
N ARG A 10 -2.39 -9.77 3.57
CA ARG A 10 -3.41 -8.79 3.95
C ARG A 10 -4.31 -9.35 5.04
N ASN A 11 -4.89 -8.45 5.81
CA ASN A 11 -5.98 -8.77 6.71
C ASN A 11 -7.24 -9.21 5.94
N THR A 12 -8.12 -9.93 6.61
CA THR A 12 -9.45 -10.27 6.09
C THR A 12 -10.48 -9.21 6.51
N PRO A 13 -11.64 -9.13 5.83
CA PRO A 13 -12.69 -8.16 6.20
C PRO A 13 -13.25 -8.32 7.62
N GLN A 14 -13.07 -9.49 8.23
CA GLN A 14 -13.54 -9.78 9.59
C GLN A 14 -12.54 -9.38 10.67
N MET A 15 -11.31 -8.99 10.29
CA MET A 15 -10.27 -8.62 11.24
C MET A 15 -10.44 -7.18 11.70
N THR A 16 -10.15 -6.97 12.97
CA THR A 16 -9.98 -5.64 13.58
C THR A 16 -8.53 -5.18 13.47
N ALA A 17 -8.24 -3.91 13.70
CA ALA A 17 -6.86 -3.41 13.82
C ALA A 17 -6.04 -4.23 14.82
N ALA A 18 -6.63 -4.56 15.98
CA ALA A 18 -5.94 -5.36 17.01
C ALA A 18 -5.60 -6.78 16.54
N SER A 19 -6.48 -7.44 15.80
CA SER A 19 -6.21 -8.78 15.26
C SER A 19 -5.23 -8.74 14.10
N SER A 20 -5.26 -7.70 13.26
CA SER A 20 -4.31 -7.48 12.17
C SER A 20 -2.88 -7.28 12.70
N ILE A 21 -2.73 -6.44 13.75
CA ILE A 21 -1.45 -6.22 14.44
C ILE A 21 -0.93 -7.54 15.02
N ARG A 22 -1.79 -8.31 15.70
CA ARG A 22 -1.40 -9.58 16.29
C ARG A 22 -0.95 -10.59 15.25
N GLN A 23 -1.71 -10.72 14.16
CA GLN A 23 -1.34 -11.59 13.05
C GLN A 23 0.03 -11.19 12.47
N ALA A 24 0.22 -9.93 12.12
CA ALA A 24 1.48 -9.45 11.57
C ALA A 24 2.67 -9.74 12.51
N ASN A 25 2.49 -9.55 13.81
CA ASN A 25 3.54 -9.82 14.79
C ASN A 25 3.81 -11.31 15.02
N GLN A 26 2.87 -12.20 14.71
CA GLN A 26 2.98 -13.65 14.87
C GLN A 26 3.48 -14.36 13.61
N ASP A 27 2.97 -13.99 12.45
CA ASP A 27 3.07 -14.78 11.22
C ASP A 27 4.41 -14.65 10.45
N GLY A 28 5.35 -13.84 10.92
CA GLY A 28 6.65 -13.86 10.26
C GLY A 28 7.49 -12.60 10.34
N ASN A 29 8.46 -12.56 9.48
CA ASN A 29 9.33 -11.40 9.29
C ASN A 29 8.84 -10.65 8.06
N PHE A 30 8.20 -9.49 8.29
CA PHE A 30 7.84 -8.56 7.25
C PHE A 30 8.83 -7.40 7.23
N ASP A 31 9.10 -6.86 6.06
CA ASP A 31 9.96 -5.69 5.90
C ASP A 31 9.22 -4.39 6.18
N PHE A 32 7.88 -4.42 6.10
CA PHE A 32 7.05 -3.24 6.24
C PHE A 32 5.60 -3.59 6.62
N TYR A 33 4.97 -2.72 7.41
CA TYR A 33 3.53 -2.78 7.73
C TYR A 33 2.84 -1.52 7.20
N LEU A 34 1.82 -1.69 6.37
CA LEU A 34 1.06 -0.60 5.76
C LEU A 34 -0.42 -0.70 6.10
N SER A 35 -0.96 0.35 6.71
CA SER A 35 -2.38 0.51 6.97
C SER A 35 -2.98 1.54 6.02
N LEU A 36 -4.11 1.19 5.40
CA LEU A 36 -4.83 2.04 4.46
C LEU A 36 -6.20 2.37 5.04
N HIS A 37 -6.42 3.63 5.34
CA HIS A 37 -7.64 4.17 5.94
C HIS A 37 -8.16 5.38 5.18
N SER A 38 -9.34 5.84 5.53
CA SER A 38 -9.86 7.16 5.20
C SER A 38 -10.32 7.86 6.47
N ASN A 39 -9.99 9.13 6.61
CA ASN A 39 -10.26 9.94 7.77
C ASN A 39 -11.75 10.34 7.87
N ALA A 40 -12.17 10.73 9.05
CA ALA A 40 -13.44 11.39 9.32
C ALA A 40 -13.27 12.52 10.33
N ALA A 41 -13.97 13.61 10.13
CA ALA A 41 -14.06 14.67 11.12
C ALA A 41 -14.94 14.23 12.30
N PRO A 42 -14.79 14.86 13.49
CA PRO A 42 -15.80 14.78 14.54
C PRO A 42 -17.18 15.19 14.02
N GLU A 43 -18.25 14.61 14.53
CA GLU A 43 -19.63 14.83 14.05
C GLU A 43 -20.00 16.33 13.96
N SER A 44 -19.55 17.16 14.92
CA SER A 44 -19.75 18.61 14.91
C SER A 44 -19.08 19.34 13.76
N ASP A 45 -18.10 18.72 13.14
CA ASP A 45 -17.27 19.28 12.06
C ASP A 45 -17.35 18.46 10.77
N ALA A 46 -18.33 17.57 10.68
CA ALA A 46 -18.52 16.71 9.52
C ALA A 46 -18.53 17.52 8.20
N GLY A 47 -17.77 17.06 7.23
CA GLY A 47 -17.64 17.69 5.92
C GLY A 47 -16.73 18.92 5.85
N LYS A 48 -16.19 19.42 6.97
CA LYS A 48 -15.38 20.65 6.99
C LYS A 48 -13.91 20.44 6.64
N TYR A 49 -13.38 19.26 6.93
CA TYR A 49 -11.96 18.98 6.74
C TYR A 49 -11.70 18.26 5.42
N ARG A 50 -10.51 18.50 4.88
CA ARG A 50 -9.96 17.85 3.71
C ARG A 50 -8.46 17.66 3.88
N GLY A 51 -7.91 16.63 3.28
CA GLY A 51 -6.46 16.39 3.29
C GLY A 51 -6.11 14.92 3.47
N THR A 52 -4.85 14.61 3.27
CA THR A 52 -4.30 13.27 3.43
C THR A 52 -3.20 13.32 4.49
N ASP A 53 -3.30 12.46 5.49
CA ASP A 53 -2.31 12.36 6.56
C ASP A 53 -1.58 11.02 6.48
N VAL A 54 -0.25 11.06 6.56
CA VAL A 54 0.61 9.88 6.56
C VAL A 54 1.29 9.76 7.92
N TYR A 55 0.83 8.82 8.74
CA TYR A 55 1.26 8.65 10.12
C TYR A 55 2.43 7.68 10.24
N TYR A 56 3.39 8.02 11.10
CA TYR A 56 4.50 7.16 11.47
C TYR A 56 4.83 7.30 12.97
N TYR A 57 5.56 6.32 13.54
CA TYR A 57 6.04 6.41 14.92
C TYR A 57 7.26 7.34 15.01
N PRO A 58 7.30 8.33 15.94
CA PRO A 58 8.35 9.35 15.99
C PRO A 58 9.77 8.80 16.21
N GLY A 59 9.92 7.62 16.81
CA GLY A 59 11.19 6.93 16.99
C GLY A 59 11.63 6.05 15.81
N SER A 60 10.80 5.91 14.75
CA SER A 60 11.09 5.05 13.61
C SER A 60 11.73 5.83 12.46
N ILE A 61 13.03 5.68 12.26
CA ILE A 61 13.76 6.28 11.12
C ILE A 61 13.20 5.74 9.80
N ASN A 62 13.00 4.43 9.70
CA ASN A 62 12.46 3.79 8.50
C ASN A 62 10.98 4.14 8.27
N GLY A 63 10.18 4.24 9.34
CA GLY A 63 8.80 4.70 9.26
C GLY A 63 8.71 6.14 8.76
N LYS A 64 9.57 7.03 9.25
CA LYS A 64 9.66 8.42 8.77
C LYS A 64 10.01 8.48 7.28
N ARG A 65 11.06 7.77 6.88
CA ARG A 65 11.50 7.72 5.46
C ARG A 65 10.36 7.23 4.55
N ALA A 66 9.66 6.18 4.96
CA ALA A 66 8.50 5.70 4.21
C ALA A 66 7.38 6.76 4.16
N ALA A 67 7.04 7.37 5.29
CA ALA A 67 5.98 8.38 5.35
C ALA A 67 6.27 9.58 4.45
N ASP A 68 7.51 10.04 4.39
CA ASP A 68 7.92 11.13 3.51
C ASP A 68 7.74 10.75 2.03
N ILE A 69 8.17 9.55 1.62
CA ILE A 69 8.00 9.03 0.26
C ILE A 69 6.50 8.94 -0.11
N PHE A 70 5.67 8.35 0.76
CA PHE A 70 4.24 8.26 0.53
C PHE A 70 3.58 9.64 0.41
N ALA A 71 3.93 10.56 1.29
CA ALA A 71 3.38 11.91 1.26
C ALA A 71 3.77 12.66 -0.02
N ASP A 72 5.03 12.59 -0.44
CA ASP A 72 5.50 13.27 -1.64
C ASP A 72 4.84 12.70 -2.90
N ASN A 73 4.69 11.39 -3.01
CA ASN A 73 3.98 10.77 -4.12
C ASN A 73 2.47 11.09 -4.11
N LEU A 74 1.84 11.16 -2.92
CA LEU A 74 0.42 11.51 -2.79
C LEU A 74 0.15 12.97 -3.15
N LYS A 75 1.07 13.91 -2.88
CA LYS A 75 0.98 15.30 -3.36
C LYS A 75 0.81 15.41 -4.88
N ALA A 76 1.40 14.48 -5.62
CA ALA A 76 1.31 14.47 -7.08
C ALA A 76 -0.09 14.09 -7.62
N ILE A 77 -0.92 13.43 -6.83
CA ILE A 77 -2.24 12.92 -7.25
C ILE A 77 -3.42 13.50 -6.48
N TYR A 78 -3.20 14.05 -5.28
CA TYR A 78 -4.27 14.63 -4.48
C TYR A 78 -4.57 16.08 -4.94
N PRO A 79 -5.85 16.50 -5.05
CA PRO A 79 -6.22 17.80 -5.59
C PRO A 79 -5.70 19.01 -4.80
N LEU A 80 -5.38 18.81 -3.53
CA LEU A 80 -4.89 19.85 -2.63
C LEU A 80 -3.53 19.44 -2.04
N PRO A 81 -2.44 19.50 -2.82
CA PRO A 81 -1.13 18.97 -2.41
C PRO A 81 -0.62 19.57 -1.09
N ASP A 82 -0.94 20.83 -0.80
CA ASP A 82 -0.56 21.49 0.45
C ASP A 82 -1.28 20.90 1.69
N LYS A 83 -2.32 20.11 1.48
CA LYS A 83 -3.04 19.38 2.54
C LYS A 83 -2.59 17.91 2.67
N VAL A 84 -1.52 17.52 2.02
CA VAL A 84 -0.88 16.20 2.22
C VAL A 84 0.27 16.39 3.21
N GLN A 85 0.19 15.72 4.36
CA GLN A 85 1.13 15.92 5.46
C GLN A 85 1.61 14.60 6.05
N THR A 86 2.87 14.59 6.51
CA THR A 86 3.35 13.55 7.42
C THR A 86 3.06 13.94 8.86
N ARG A 87 2.65 12.98 9.66
CA ARG A 87 2.36 13.19 11.09
C ARG A 87 2.96 12.09 11.95
N THR A 88 3.40 12.45 13.12
CA THR A 88 3.79 11.47 14.14
C THR A 88 2.59 11.02 14.96
N THR A 89 2.62 9.76 15.40
CA THR A 89 1.62 9.23 16.31
C THR A 89 2.25 8.30 17.35
N THR A 90 1.75 8.38 18.59
CA THR A 90 2.10 7.50 19.70
C THR A 90 0.92 6.67 20.19
N TYR A 91 -0.26 6.82 19.57
CA TYR A 91 -1.52 6.16 19.98
C TYR A 91 -2.17 5.30 18.90
N LEU A 92 -1.89 5.50 17.60
CA LEU A 92 -2.42 4.62 16.55
C LEU A 92 -1.73 3.26 16.62
N GLY A 93 -2.48 2.24 17.06
CA GLY A 93 -1.93 0.92 17.35
C GLY A 93 -1.23 0.26 16.17
N GLU A 94 -1.72 0.43 14.95
CA GLU A 94 -1.15 -0.14 13.73
C GLU A 94 0.23 0.43 13.39
N VAL A 95 0.55 1.60 13.92
CA VAL A 95 1.88 2.23 13.79
C VAL A 95 2.77 1.94 15.00
N THR A 96 2.18 1.88 16.20
CA THR A 96 2.95 1.85 17.46
C THR A 96 3.15 0.46 18.04
N LYS A 97 2.33 -0.55 17.64
CA LYS A 97 2.33 -1.90 18.22
C LYS A 97 2.81 -2.98 17.26
N THR A 98 3.15 -2.62 16.04
CA THR A 98 3.83 -3.51 15.10
C THR A 98 5.34 -3.49 15.34
N ARG A 99 6.00 -4.62 15.17
CA ARG A 99 7.46 -4.73 15.32
C ARG A 99 8.23 -4.36 14.05
N PHE A 100 7.52 -3.98 12.99
CA PHE A 100 8.08 -3.61 11.70
C PHE A 100 8.03 -2.09 11.51
N PRO A 101 8.85 -1.51 10.62
CA PRO A 101 8.61 -0.16 10.15
C PRO A 101 7.17 -0.06 9.63
N ALA A 102 6.42 0.93 10.11
CA ALA A 102 5.00 1.03 9.84
C ALA A 102 4.57 2.44 9.44
N VAL A 103 3.63 2.50 8.52
CA VAL A 103 2.93 3.72 8.10
C VAL A 103 1.43 3.44 8.07
N LEU A 104 0.64 4.40 8.53
CA LEU A 104 -0.80 4.46 8.35
C LEU A 104 -1.14 5.67 7.49
N ILE A 105 -1.89 5.46 6.43
CA ILE A 105 -2.32 6.51 5.52
C ILE A 105 -3.82 6.74 5.69
N GLU A 106 -4.19 7.97 6.00
CA GLU A 106 -5.56 8.46 5.92
C GLU A 106 -5.75 9.13 4.57
N PHE A 107 -6.34 8.38 3.61
CA PHE A 107 -6.63 8.88 2.27
C PHE A 107 -7.84 9.79 2.29
N ALA A 108 -7.62 11.07 2.57
CA ALA A 108 -8.65 12.08 2.57
C ALA A 108 -9.81 11.82 3.57
N TYR A 109 -10.78 12.69 3.63
CA TYR A 109 -11.92 12.64 4.57
C TYR A 109 -13.15 12.07 3.87
N HIS A 110 -13.60 10.88 4.26
CA HIS A 110 -14.76 10.23 3.64
C HIS A 110 -16.10 10.88 3.98
N ASP A 111 -16.15 11.70 5.04
CA ASP A 111 -17.31 12.52 5.41
C ASP A 111 -17.38 13.83 4.63
N ASN A 112 -16.32 14.24 3.92
CA ASN A 112 -16.33 15.39 3.01
C ASN A 112 -16.69 14.92 1.59
N PRO A 113 -17.71 15.51 0.92
CA PRO A 113 -18.18 15.04 -0.38
C PRO A 113 -17.11 15.08 -1.50
N GLU A 114 -16.25 16.09 -1.52
CA GLU A 114 -15.22 16.20 -2.55
C GLU A 114 -14.09 15.19 -2.35
N ASP A 115 -13.70 14.96 -1.10
CA ASP A 115 -12.69 13.97 -0.73
C ASP A 115 -13.21 12.54 -0.93
N ALA A 116 -14.46 12.27 -0.55
CA ALA A 116 -15.11 11.00 -0.82
C ALA A 116 -15.20 10.69 -2.33
N ALA A 117 -15.57 11.70 -3.13
CA ALA A 117 -15.58 11.59 -4.59
C ALA A 117 -14.18 11.36 -5.15
N TRP A 118 -13.16 12.04 -4.62
CA TRP A 118 -11.78 11.83 -5.04
C TRP A 118 -11.32 10.40 -4.75
N ILE A 119 -11.56 9.88 -3.54
CA ILE A 119 -11.21 8.50 -3.18
C ILE A 119 -11.87 7.51 -4.16
N THR A 120 -13.19 7.60 -4.32
CA THR A 120 -13.97 6.63 -5.10
C THR A 120 -13.65 6.64 -6.59
N ASN A 121 -13.41 7.83 -7.15
CA ASN A 121 -13.10 7.99 -8.57
C ASN A 121 -11.62 7.70 -8.92
N ASN A 122 -10.72 7.61 -7.92
CA ASN A 122 -9.29 7.46 -8.15
C ASN A 122 -8.67 6.21 -7.51
N ILE A 123 -9.45 5.19 -7.17
CA ILE A 123 -8.96 3.96 -6.52
C ILE A 123 -7.76 3.36 -7.28
N GLY A 124 -7.83 3.27 -8.60
CA GLY A 124 -6.74 2.74 -9.42
C GLY A 124 -5.48 3.60 -9.36
N THR A 125 -5.63 4.92 -9.43
CA THR A 125 -4.52 5.89 -9.33
C THR A 125 -3.88 5.84 -7.94
N ILE A 126 -4.70 5.79 -6.89
CA ILE A 126 -4.23 5.68 -5.51
C ILE A 126 -3.47 4.36 -5.32
N ALA A 127 -4.03 3.24 -5.77
CA ALA A 127 -3.39 1.94 -5.67
C ALA A 127 -2.03 1.91 -6.41
N ARG A 128 -1.96 2.48 -7.61
CA ARG A 128 -0.71 2.62 -8.37
C ARG A 128 0.31 3.47 -7.61
N ASN A 129 -0.11 4.59 -7.05
CA ASN A 129 0.73 5.50 -6.27
C ASN A 129 1.29 4.83 -5.01
N VAL A 130 0.47 4.03 -4.32
CA VAL A 130 0.91 3.22 -3.16
C VAL A 130 2.01 2.22 -3.58
N VAL A 131 1.84 1.52 -4.71
CA VAL A 131 2.86 0.59 -5.20
C VAL A 131 4.14 1.33 -5.60
N LEU A 132 4.02 2.48 -6.27
CA LEU A 132 5.16 3.34 -6.60
C LEU A 132 5.94 3.72 -5.33
N SER A 133 5.25 4.17 -4.29
CA SER A 133 5.87 4.54 -3.02
C SER A 133 6.57 3.38 -2.33
N LEU A 134 5.97 2.18 -2.36
CA LEU A 134 6.60 0.97 -1.83
C LEU A 134 7.84 0.59 -2.62
N THR A 135 7.81 0.66 -3.97
CA THR A 135 8.98 0.35 -4.79
C THR A 135 10.12 1.33 -4.54
N GLU A 136 9.80 2.61 -4.37
CA GLU A 136 10.78 3.64 -4.01
C GLU A 136 11.36 3.38 -2.61
N TYR A 137 10.52 3.06 -1.64
CA TYR A 137 10.96 2.73 -0.29
C TYR A 137 11.91 1.52 -0.26
N PHE A 138 11.61 0.47 -1.03
CA PHE A 138 12.46 -0.73 -1.11
C PHE A 138 13.64 -0.60 -2.09
N GLY A 139 13.71 0.47 -2.87
CA GLY A 139 14.77 0.66 -3.87
C GLY A 139 14.69 -0.35 -5.02
N ILE A 140 13.49 -0.77 -5.41
CA ILE A 140 13.23 -1.72 -6.50
C ILE A 140 12.47 -1.05 -7.65
N PRO A 141 12.56 -1.57 -8.89
CA PRO A 141 11.86 -0.98 -10.02
C PRO A 141 10.33 -1.07 -9.87
N PHE A 142 9.62 0.02 -10.16
CA PHE A 142 8.19 -0.02 -10.37
C PHE A 142 7.88 -0.66 -11.73
N ILE A 143 7.11 -1.73 -11.73
CA ILE A 143 6.66 -2.42 -12.94
C ILE A 143 5.14 -2.33 -13.04
N GLU A 144 4.67 -1.69 -14.12
CA GLU A 144 3.23 -1.63 -14.40
C GLU A 144 2.67 -3.04 -14.57
N PRO A 145 1.54 -3.36 -13.92
CA PRO A 145 0.88 -4.61 -14.17
C PRO A 145 0.50 -4.67 -15.65
N GLN A 146 1.04 -5.61 -16.38
CA GLN A 146 0.55 -5.88 -17.72
C GLN A 146 -0.87 -6.41 -17.58
N GLY A 147 -1.83 -5.74 -18.20
CA GLY A 147 -3.19 -6.26 -18.32
C GLY A 147 -3.14 -7.67 -18.92
N THR A 148 -4.10 -8.52 -18.60
CA THR A 148 -4.25 -9.83 -19.21
C THR A 148 -4.32 -9.70 -20.73
N LYS A 149 -3.17 -9.77 -21.39
CA LYS A 149 -3.09 -9.94 -22.83
C LYS A 149 -3.14 -11.43 -23.09
N ASN A 150 -4.19 -11.91 -23.71
CA ASN A 150 -4.18 -13.24 -24.28
C ASN A 150 -3.13 -13.25 -25.40
N GLY A 151 -2.06 -13.99 -25.20
CA GLY A 151 -1.00 -14.17 -26.18
C GLY A 151 -0.82 -15.65 -26.49
N VAL A 152 -0.51 -15.95 -27.74
CA VAL A 152 -0.05 -17.29 -28.10
C VAL A 152 1.46 -17.29 -27.87
N VAL A 153 1.93 -18.18 -26.97
CA VAL A 153 3.35 -18.37 -26.74
C VAL A 153 3.85 -19.48 -27.67
N ASN A 154 4.71 -19.13 -28.62
CA ASN A 154 5.42 -20.10 -29.45
C ASN A 154 6.74 -20.44 -28.79
N VAL A 155 6.88 -21.70 -28.35
CA VAL A 155 8.13 -22.24 -27.80
C VAL A 155 8.89 -22.93 -28.89
N THR A 156 10.08 -22.44 -29.25
CA THR A 156 10.89 -22.99 -30.35
C THR A 156 11.71 -24.18 -29.91
N SER A 157 11.93 -24.38 -28.62
CA SER A 157 12.58 -25.57 -28.03
C SER A 157 12.32 -25.64 -26.53
N GLY A 158 12.20 -26.87 -25.97
CA GLY A 158 11.82 -27.08 -24.58
C GLY A 158 10.33 -26.81 -24.32
N GLY A 159 9.88 -26.89 -23.10
CA GLY A 159 8.51 -26.63 -22.72
C GLY A 159 8.30 -25.23 -22.13
N LEU A 160 7.07 -24.78 -22.08
CA LEU A 160 6.69 -23.58 -21.36
C LEU A 160 6.54 -23.89 -19.86
N TYR A 161 7.24 -23.14 -19.02
CA TYR A 161 7.12 -23.30 -17.57
C TYR A 161 5.95 -22.48 -17.01
N LEU A 162 4.95 -23.17 -16.45
CA LEU A 162 3.97 -22.52 -15.58
C LEU A 162 4.56 -22.38 -14.18
N ARG A 163 4.76 -21.14 -13.74
CA ARG A 163 5.32 -20.84 -12.41
C ARG A 163 4.23 -20.41 -11.45
N ASN A 164 4.48 -20.56 -10.15
CA ASN A 164 3.55 -20.15 -9.10
C ASN A 164 3.49 -18.61 -8.92
N LYS A 165 4.48 -17.89 -9.45
CA LYS A 165 4.58 -16.41 -9.42
C LYS A 165 5.17 -15.91 -10.74
N PRO A 166 4.91 -14.66 -11.15
CA PRO A 166 5.49 -14.06 -12.34
C PRO A 166 6.97 -13.68 -12.13
N SER A 167 7.83 -14.68 -11.96
CA SER A 167 9.28 -14.54 -11.76
C SER A 167 10.02 -15.70 -12.39
N VAL A 168 11.18 -15.42 -12.95
CA VAL A 168 12.05 -16.47 -13.55
C VAL A 168 12.68 -17.39 -12.52
N ILE A 169 12.75 -16.96 -11.25
CA ILE A 169 13.26 -17.76 -10.13
C ILE A 169 12.16 -18.41 -9.29
N ALA A 170 10.88 -18.18 -9.62
CA ALA A 170 9.76 -18.80 -8.92
C ALA A 170 9.64 -20.30 -9.26
N ASP A 171 9.06 -21.07 -8.33
CA ASP A 171 8.88 -22.50 -8.48
C ASP A 171 8.07 -22.85 -9.73
N ILE A 172 8.52 -23.84 -10.47
CA ILE A 172 7.83 -24.37 -11.63
C ILE A 172 6.71 -25.29 -11.14
N LYS A 173 5.46 -24.96 -11.47
CA LYS A 173 4.29 -25.80 -11.16
C LYS A 173 4.14 -26.96 -12.14
N THR A 174 4.39 -26.70 -13.41
CA THR A 174 4.33 -27.69 -14.47
C THR A 174 5.04 -27.19 -15.72
N THR A 175 5.38 -28.10 -16.60
CA THR A 175 5.88 -27.79 -17.94
C THR A 175 4.78 -28.13 -18.93
N ILE A 176 4.45 -27.19 -19.81
CA ILE A 176 3.52 -27.38 -20.91
C ILE A 176 4.35 -27.77 -22.14
N PRO A 177 4.06 -28.93 -22.77
CA PRO A 177 4.78 -29.41 -23.96
C PRO A 177 4.76 -28.42 -25.13
#